data_6d7ef20a27465ae2afbbac504f17eaf9
#
_entry.id   6d7ef20a27465ae2afbbac504f17eaf9
#
_cell.length_a   1.000
_cell.length_b   1.000
_cell.length_c   1.000
_cell.angle_alpha   90.00
_cell.angle_beta   90.00
_cell.angle_gamma   90.00
#
_symmetry.space_group_name_H-M   'P 1'
#
loop_
_entity.id
_entity.type
_entity.pdbx_description
1 polymer ?
#
loop_
_entity_poly.entity_id
_entity_poly.type
_entity_poly.pdbx_seq_one_letter_code
_entity_poly.pdbx_strand_id
1 'polypeptide(L)'
;MKTLKLLSSSLLICFLLSSCGTSFYDQYSFTETLETKANALSLVEVSDQEYQQHKVAAQALINKIDMMVSYEKAKSKNEITIQMWQYLQSDASSIQQFLDLWETQGTLS
;
A
#
# COMPACT_ATOMS: atom_id res chain seq x y z
N MET A 1 14.55 25.19 -44.18
CA MET A 1 13.32 24.40 -44.04
C MET A 1 13.54 23.02 -43.43
N LYS A 2 14.65 22.35 -43.73
CA LYS A 2 14.95 21.04 -43.09
C LYS A 2 15.17 21.14 -41.59
N THR A 3 15.74 22.24 -41.08
CA THR A 3 15.95 22.49 -39.66
C THR A 3 14.62 22.71 -38.88
N LEU A 4 13.63 23.29 -39.51
CA LEU A 4 12.31 23.52 -38.89
C LEU A 4 11.52 22.22 -38.69
N LYS A 5 11.63 21.28 -39.68
CA LYS A 5 11.02 19.96 -39.58
C LYS A 5 11.70 19.10 -38.52
N LEU A 6 13.00 19.19 -38.36
CA LEU A 6 13.76 18.47 -37.34
C LEU A 6 13.41 18.99 -35.92
N LEU A 7 13.28 20.30 -35.75
CA LEU A 7 12.88 20.90 -34.48
C LEU A 7 11.45 20.51 -34.08
N SER A 8 10.51 20.49 -35.04
CA SER A 8 9.14 20.10 -34.82
C SER A 8 9.03 18.62 -34.45
N SER A 9 9.80 17.74 -35.10
CA SER A 9 9.83 16.31 -34.79
C SER A 9 10.44 16.04 -33.42
N SER A 10 11.52 16.74 -33.06
CA SER A 10 12.14 16.64 -31.75
C SER A 10 11.20 17.09 -30.62
N LEU A 11 10.46 18.16 -30.82
CA LEU A 11 9.49 18.66 -29.86
C LEU A 11 8.35 17.65 -29.64
N LEU A 12 7.87 17.02 -30.71
CA LEU A 12 6.83 15.99 -30.63
C LEU A 12 7.29 14.77 -29.85
N ILE A 13 8.53 14.32 -30.05
CA ILE A 13 9.13 13.19 -29.32
C ILE A 13 9.25 13.53 -27.84
N CYS A 14 9.69 14.72 -27.47
CA CYS A 14 9.75 15.18 -26.08
C CYS A 14 8.37 15.19 -25.43
N PHE A 15 7.34 15.57 -26.16
CA PHE A 15 5.96 15.59 -25.66
C PHE A 15 5.45 14.17 -25.39
N LEU A 16 5.75 13.21 -26.23
CA LEU A 16 5.39 11.80 -26.06
C LEU A 16 6.11 11.18 -24.86
N LEU A 17 7.39 11.50 -24.65
CA LEU A 17 8.16 11.03 -23.52
C LEU A 17 7.63 11.59 -22.19
N SER A 18 7.21 12.85 -22.15
CA SER A 18 6.63 13.45 -20.93
C SER A 18 5.24 12.91 -20.60
N SER A 19 4.44 12.49 -21.61
CA SER A 19 3.13 11.89 -21.36
C SER A 19 3.27 10.45 -20.83
N CYS A 20 4.32 9.72 -21.17
CA CYS A 20 4.60 8.40 -20.61
C CYS A 20 5.08 8.45 -19.15
N GLY A 21 5.55 9.62 -18.68
CA GLY A 21 6.01 9.81 -17.30
C GLY A 21 4.92 10.14 -16.30
N THR A 22 3.62 10.16 -16.70
CA THR A 22 2.52 10.55 -15.81
C THR A 22 1.99 9.42 -14.94
N SER A 23 2.28 8.15 -15.29
CA SER A 23 1.92 7.00 -14.47
C SER A 23 3.19 6.41 -13.85
N PHE A 24 3.58 6.96 -12.70
CA PHE A 24 4.72 6.44 -11.98
C PHE A 24 4.35 5.14 -11.29
N TYR A 25 5.03 4.05 -11.70
CA TYR A 25 5.05 2.83 -10.92
C TYR A 25 5.89 3.08 -9.66
N ASP A 26 5.23 3.01 -8.51
CA ASP A 26 5.91 3.14 -7.23
C ASP A 26 6.25 1.75 -6.71
N GLN A 27 7.49 1.35 -6.89
CA GLN A 27 7.96 0.03 -6.47
C GLN A 27 7.93 -0.12 -4.94
N TYR A 28 8.19 0.94 -4.21
CA TYR A 28 8.10 0.91 -2.75
C TYR A 28 6.68 0.62 -2.30
N SER A 29 5.70 1.36 -2.82
CA SER A 29 4.30 1.15 -2.50
C SER A 29 3.83 -0.26 -2.86
N PHE A 30 4.25 -0.77 -4.02
CA PHE A 30 3.93 -2.13 -4.46
C PHE A 30 4.52 -3.18 -3.51
N THR A 31 5.80 -3.05 -3.17
CA THR A 31 6.50 -3.96 -2.26
C THR A 31 5.84 -3.98 -0.88
N GLU A 32 5.52 -2.80 -0.34
CA GLU A 32 4.86 -2.68 0.95
C GLU A 32 3.45 -3.27 0.94
N THR A 33 2.75 -3.17 -0.17
CA THR A 33 1.43 -3.81 -0.33
C THR A 33 1.55 -5.33 -0.26
N LEU A 34 2.53 -5.91 -0.96
CA LEU A 34 2.78 -7.35 -0.94
C LEU A 34 3.21 -7.83 0.45
N GLU A 35 4.09 -7.09 1.11
CA GLU A 35 4.53 -7.43 2.47
C GLU A 35 3.39 -7.34 3.48
N THR A 36 2.54 -6.34 3.38
CA THR A 36 1.37 -6.19 4.25
C THR A 36 0.43 -7.39 4.08
N LYS A 37 0.18 -7.80 2.85
CA LYS A 37 -0.62 -9.00 2.56
C LYS A 37 0.03 -10.25 3.17
N ALA A 38 1.32 -10.45 2.94
CA ALA A 38 2.03 -11.62 3.45
C ALA A 38 2.02 -11.66 4.98
N ASN A 39 2.23 -10.52 5.64
CA ASN A 39 2.20 -10.42 7.09
C ASN A 39 0.81 -10.69 7.65
N ALA A 40 -0.24 -10.17 7.01
CA ALA A 40 -1.62 -10.45 7.41
C ALA A 40 -1.95 -11.94 7.31
N LEU A 41 -1.58 -12.58 6.20
CA LEU A 41 -1.80 -14.01 6.01
C LEU A 41 -1.02 -14.85 7.02
N SER A 42 0.22 -14.46 7.35
CA SER A 42 1.03 -15.15 8.36
C SER A 42 0.38 -15.10 9.74
N LEU A 43 -0.24 -13.97 10.10
CA LEU A 43 -0.97 -13.85 11.36
C LEU A 43 -2.23 -14.70 11.37
N VAL A 44 -2.95 -14.78 10.26
CA VAL A 44 -4.11 -15.67 10.14
C VAL A 44 -3.70 -17.13 10.38
N GLU A 45 -2.57 -17.55 9.81
CA GLU A 45 -2.08 -18.92 9.96
C GLU A 45 -1.76 -19.31 11.42
N VAL A 46 -1.34 -18.36 12.22
CA VAL A 46 -0.98 -18.60 13.63
C VAL A 46 -2.08 -18.17 14.62
N SER A 47 -3.27 -17.84 14.13
CA SER A 47 -4.34 -17.31 14.97
C SER A 47 -4.96 -18.34 15.92
N ASP A 48 -4.65 -19.63 15.74
CA ASP A 48 -4.98 -20.70 16.69
C ASP A 48 -4.07 -20.69 17.92
N GLN A 49 -2.99 -19.91 17.90
CA GLN A 49 -2.08 -19.70 19.02
C GLN A 49 -2.48 -18.46 19.81
N GLU A 50 -1.91 -18.31 21.00
CA GLU A 50 -2.22 -17.18 21.87
C GLU A 50 -1.81 -15.84 21.22
N TYR A 51 -2.73 -14.89 21.19
CA TYR A 51 -2.49 -13.54 20.64
C TYR A 51 -1.27 -12.89 21.28
N GLN A 52 -1.07 -13.07 22.57
CA GLN A 52 0.03 -12.43 23.30
C GLN A 52 1.41 -12.85 22.77
N GLN A 53 1.53 -14.05 22.22
CA GLN A 53 2.77 -14.51 21.58
C GLN A 53 3.05 -13.79 20.26
N HIS A 54 2.02 -13.22 19.61
CA HIS A 54 2.10 -12.59 18.31
C HIS A 54 1.74 -11.09 18.35
N LYS A 55 1.61 -10.54 19.54
CA LYS A 55 1.19 -9.13 19.74
C LYS A 55 2.13 -8.15 19.03
N VAL A 56 3.44 -8.38 19.09
CA VAL A 56 4.43 -7.50 18.45
C VAL A 56 4.25 -7.51 16.93
N ALA A 57 4.05 -8.69 16.34
CA ALA A 57 3.82 -8.82 14.90
C ALA A 57 2.49 -8.20 14.48
N ALA A 58 1.43 -8.38 15.28
CA ALA A 58 0.13 -7.76 15.02
C ALA A 58 0.23 -6.23 15.07
N GLN A 59 0.89 -5.68 16.08
CA GLN A 59 1.10 -4.25 16.21
C GLN A 59 1.96 -3.70 15.07
N ALA A 60 2.97 -4.46 14.64
CA ALA A 60 3.80 -4.06 13.50
C ALA A 60 2.98 -3.96 12.20
N LEU A 61 2.01 -4.85 12.00
CA LEU A 61 1.11 -4.77 10.83
C LEU A 61 0.25 -3.50 10.89
N ILE A 62 -0.32 -3.18 12.04
CA ILE A 62 -1.12 -1.95 12.23
C ILE A 62 -0.26 -0.72 11.97
N ASN A 63 0.96 -0.68 12.52
CA ASN A 63 1.88 0.44 12.33
C ASN A 63 2.28 0.60 10.86
N LYS A 64 2.45 -0.50 10.14
CA LYS A 64 2.74 -0.48 8.70
C LYS A 64 1.60 0.17 7.93
N ILE A 65 0.37 -0.21 8.23
CA ILE A 65 -0.82 0.36 7.57
C ILE A 65 -0.89 1.87 7.84
N ASP A 66 -0.69 2.30 9.09
CA ASP A 66 -0.70 3.72 9.46
C ASP A 66 0.41 4.50 8.72
N MET A 67 1.60 3.92 8.64
CA MET A 67 2.73 4.51 7.91
C MET A 67 2.42 4.65 6.43
N MET A 68 1.77 3.65 5.83
CA MET A 68 1.44 3.68 4.41
C MET A 68 0.36 4.72 4.09
N VAL A 69 -0.59 4.95 4.99
CA VAL A 69 -1.54 6.07 4.83
C VAL A 69 -0.77 7.39 4.74
N SER A 70 0.17 7.62 5.64
CA SER A 70 0.98 8.84 5.65
C SER A 70 1.87 8.96 4.42
N TYR A 71 2.49 7.86 4.01
CA TYR A 71 3.34 7.81 2.81
C TYR A 71 2.55 8.18 1.55
N GLU A 72 1.39 7.56 1.36
CA GLU A 72 0.56 7.80 0.18
C GLU A 72 -0.03 9.21 0.16
N LYS A 73 -0.38 9.77 1.33
CA LYS A 73 -0.86 11.15 1.43
C LYS A 73 0.20 12.18 1.04
N ALA A 74 1.47 11.87 1.22
CA ALA A 74 2.57 12.76 0.84
C ALA A 74 2.80 12.82 -0.67
N LYS A 75 2.20 11.90 -1.43
CA LYS A 75 2.29 11.85 -2.89
C LYS A 75 1.11 12.59 -3.51
N SER A 76 1.24 12.98 -4.77
CA SER A 76 0.15 13.62 -5.52
C SER A 76 -0.58 12.61 -6.41
N LYS A 77 -1.87 12.83 -6.65
CA LYS A 77 -2.70 12.09 -7.62
C LYS A 77 -2.84 10.59 -7.33
N ASN A 78 -3.03 10.21 -6.08
CA ASN A 78 -3.19 8.81 -5.69
C ASN A 78 -4.36 8.60 -4.72
N GLU A 79 -5.45 9.31 -4.90
CA GLU A 79 -6.62 9.29 -4.01
C GLU A 79 -7.16 7.87 -3.80
N ILE A 80 -7.19 7.05 -4.84
CA ILE A 80 -7.68 5.67 -4.73
C ILE A 80 -6.79 4.84 -3.81
N THR A 81 -5.47 4.97 -3.96
CA THR A 81 -4.50 4.26 -3.12
C THR A 81 -4.59 4.72 -1.67
N ILE A 82 -4.74 6.02 -1.44
CA ILE A 82 -4.97 6.58 -0.09
C ILE A 82 -6.23 5.96 0.52
N GLN A 83 -7.33 5.92 -0.23
CA GLN A 83 -8.60 5.37 0.25
C GLN A 83 -8.47 3.89 0.59
N MET A 84 -7.71 3.12 -0.19
CA MET A 84 -7.45 1.71 0.10
C MET A 84 -6.73 1.53 1.44
N TRP A 85 -5.65 2.29 1.68
CA TRP A 85 -4.91 2.21 2.93
C TRP A 85 -5.74 2.72 4.11
N GLN A 86 -6.53 3.79 3.92
CA GLN A 86 -7.43 4.30 4.95
C GLN A 86 -8.51 3.28 5.30
N TYR A 87 -9.01 2.52 4.31
CA TYR A 87 -9.95 1.44 4.59
C TYR A 87 -9.31 0.36 5.46
N LEU A 88 -8.08 -0.07 5.12
CA LEU A 88 -7.35 -1.05 5.92
C LEU A 88 -7.07 -0.55 7.35
N GLN A 89 -6.89 0.75 7.52
CA GLN A 89 -6.69 1.39 8.83
C GLN A 89 -8.01 1.45 9.64
N SER A 90 -9.14 1.45 8.97
CA SER A 90 -10.45 1.64 9.62
C SER A 90 -10.90 0.39 10.37
N ASP A 91 -11.76 0.60 11.38
CA ASP A 91 -12.36 -0.48 12.16
C ASP A 91 -13.30 -1.38 11.34
N ALA A 92 -13.70 -0.91 10.14
CA ALA A 92 -14.55 -1.68 9.22
C ALA A 92 -13.77 -2.73 8.44
N SER A 93 -12.43 -2.67 8.41
CA SER A 93 -11.63 -3.61 7.63
C SER A 93 -11.59 -4.99 8.28
N SER A 94 -11.51 -6.03 7.45
CA SER A 94 -11.39 -7.41 7.92
C SER A 94 -10.12 -7.62 8.74
N ILE A 95 -9.03 -6.92 8.44
CA ILE A 95 -7.77 -7.02 9.19
C ILE A 95 -7.98 -6.51 10.62
N GLN A 96 -8.57 -5.33 10.80
CA GLN A 96 -8.80 -4.77 12.12
C GLN A 96 -9.76 -5.63 12.94
N GLN A 97 -10.85 -6.09 12.32
CA GLN A 97 -11.82 -6.96 12.99
C GLN A 97 -11.20 -8.29 13.40
N PHE A 98 -10.36 -8.88 12.53
CA PHE A 98 -9.64 -10.11 12.84
C PHE A 98 -8.71 -9.94 14.03
N LEU A 99 -7.90 -8.89 14.05
CA LEU A 99 -6.95 -8.63 15.14
C LEU A 99 -7.67 -8.35 16.46
N ASP A 100 -8.75 -7.57 16.43
CA ASP A 100 -9.55 -7.27 17.61
C ASP A 100 -10.21 -8.53 18.17
N LEU A 101 -10.73 -9.38 17.29
CA LEU A 101 -11.36 -10.64 17.71
C LEU A 101 -10.33 -11.59 18.32
N TRP A 102 -9.17 -11.71 17.70
CA TRP A 102 -8.08 -12.56 18.19
C TRP A 102 -7.59 -12.08 19.57
N GLU A 103 -7.35 -10.78 19.70
CA GLU A 103 -6.95 -10.18 20.98
C GLU A 103 -7.99 -10.43 22.08
N THR A 104 -9.28 -10.26 21.75
CA THR A 104 -10.37 -10.44 22.69
C THR A 104 -10.55 -11.89 23.12
N GLN A 105 -10.43 -12.83 22.19
CA GLN A 105 -10.64 -14.26 22.47
C GLN A 105 -9.36 -14.98 22.92
N GLY A 106 -8.19 -14.42 22.64
CA GLY A 106 -6.89 -15.03 22.94
C GLY A 106 -6.43 -16.00 21.86
N THR A 107 -7.30 -16.89 21.43
CA THR A 107 -7.04 -17.85 20.32
C THR A 107 -8.27 -17.91 19.42
N LEU A 108 -8.03 -18.14 18.12
CA LEU A 108 -9.09 -18.39 17.16
C LEU A 108 -8.94 -19.83 16.63
N SER A 109 -10.03 -20.54 16.56
CA SER A 109 -10.02 -21.94 16.07
C SER A 109 -10.53 -22.03 14.65
#